data_ca25731d13a4230afd6caa92c76d0eff
#
_entry.id   ca25731d13a4230afd6caa92c76d0eff
#
_cell.length_a   1.000
_cell.length_b   1.000
_cell.length_c   1.000
_cell.angle_alpha   90.00
_cell.angle_beta   90.00
_cell.angle_gamma   90.00
#
_symmetry.space_group_name_H-M   'P 1'
#
loop_
_entity.id
_entity.type
_entity.pdbx_description
1 polymer ?
#
loop_
_entity_poly.entity_id
_entity_poly.type
_entity_poly.pdbx_seq_one_letter_code
_entity_poly.pdbx_strand_id
1 'polypeptide(L)'
;MAITNAFKLAELIRHIEYDSTNDVITATKSLEGKNTKRSGITKTSTSEFNLDTFAKATYRAARYIVAMSEGTNFHSTEITLIHDGSTVTLTSYGTLKDTTLATFDADISGDDVRLKATPASTNSTVIKFDRTLVDA
;
A
#
# COMPACT_ATOMS: atom_id res chain seq x y z
N MET A 1 -20.52 17.16 -27.56
CA MET A 1 -19.50 17.75 -26.67
C MET A 1 -20.06 18.16 -25.31
N ALA A 2 -21.09 19.01 -25.24
CA ALA A 2 -21.72 19.42 -23.98
C ALA A 2 -22.32 18.25 -23.17
N ILE A 3 -22.93 17.26 -23.82
CA ILE A 3 -23.51 16.07 -23.19
C ILE A 3 -22.42 15.23 -22.50
N THR A 4 -21.25 15.07 -23.12
CA THR A 4 -20.14 14.28 -22.56
C THR A 4 -19.60 14.90 -21.27
N ASN A 5 -19.51 16.23 -21.20
CA ASN A 5 -19.07 16.94 -20.01
C ASN A 5 -20.12 16.87 -18.88
N ALA A 6 -21.41 16.96 -19.22
CA ALA A 6 -22.49 16.81 -18.26
C ALA A 6 -22.52 15.39 -17.65
N PHE A 7 -22.28 14.33 -18.46
CA PHE A 7 -22.17 12.96 -17.95
C PHE A 7 -20.97 12.77 -17.03
N LYS A 8 -19.81 13.32 -17.38
CA LYS A 8 -18.61 13.26 -16.54
C LYS A 8 -18.80 13.98 -15.20
N LEU A 9 -19.48 15.15 -15.23
CA LEU A 9 -19.79 15.88 -14.01
C LEU A 9 -20.81 15.13 -13.14
N ALA A 10 -21.84 14.55 -13.74
CA ALA A 10 -22.84 13.76 -13.02
C ALA A 10 -22.22 12.49 -12.40
N GLU A 11 -21.27 11.86 -13.07
CA GLU A 11 -20.52 10.72 -12.53
C GLU A 11 -19.62 11.14 -11.37
N LEU A 12 -18.93 12.28 -11.48
CA LEU A 12 -18.12 12.82 -10.40
C LEU A 12 -18.97 13.11 -9.14
N ILE A 13 -20.14 13.73 -9.32
CA ILE A 13 -21.06 14.07 -8.22
C ILE A 13 -21.54 12.81 -7.46
N ARG A 14 -21.70 11.68 -8.14
CA ARG A 14 -22.10 10.41 -7.49
C ARG A 14 -21.06 9.86 -6.50
N HIS A 15 -19.83 10.36 -6.56
CA HIS A 15 -18.71 9.90 -5.73
C HIS A 15 -18.31 10.92 -4.68
N ILE A 16 -19.09 12.00 -4.55
CA ILE A 16 -18.87 13.04 -3.54
C ILE A 16 -20.11 13.12 -2.67
N GLU A 17 -19.95 12.92 -1.38
CA GLU A 17 -20.99 13.08 -0.37
C GLU A 17 -20.65 14.23 0.55
N TYR A 18 -21.65 15.04 0.87
CA TYR A 18 -21.54 16.12 1.86
C TYR A 18 -22.19 15.67 3.17
N ASP A 19 -21.39 15.55 4.21
CA ASP A 19 -21.88 15.34 5.58
C ASP A 19 -22.11 16.70 6.24
N SER A 20 -23.38 17.11 6.31
CA SER A 20 -23.77 18.38 6.92
C SER A 20 -23.62 18.42 8.45
N THR A 21 -23.42 17.27 9.09
CA THR A 21 -23.24 17.20 10.56
C THR A 21 -21.82 17.58 10.94
N ASN A 22 -20.86 17.18 10.13
CA ASN A 22 -19.42 17.38 10.39
C ASN A 22 -18.80 18.45 9.45
N ASP A 23 -19.59 19.05 8.55
CA ASP A 23 -19.15 20.01 7.55
C ASP A 23 -18.00 19.45 6.68
N VAL A 24 -18.12 18.20 6.25
CA VAL A 24 -17.08 17.47 5.50
C VAL A 24 -17.61 17.01 4.14
N ILE A 25 -16.81 17.22 3.11
CA ILE A 25 -17.01 16.60 1.79
C ILE A 25 -16.20 15.30 1.75
N THR A 26 -16.89 14.18 1.58
CA THR A 26 -16.26 12.86 1.47
C THR A 26 -16.33 12.35 0.05
N ALA A 27 -15.19 11.92 -0.50
CA ALA A 27 -15.16 11.16 -1.73
C ALA A 27 -15.47 9.69 -1.43
N THR A 28 -16.52 9.14 -1.98
CA THR A 28 -16.89 7.73 -1.83
C THR A 28 -16.02 6.78 -2.66
N LYS A 29 -15.31 7.31 -3.64
CA LYS A 29 -14.19 6.62 -4.32
C LYS A 29 -12.86 7.19 -3.84
N SER A 30 -11.87 6.33 -3.71
CA SER A 30 -10.50 6.76 -3.41
C SER A 30 -10.06 7.84 -4.41
N LEU A 31 -9.64 8.99 -3.87
CA LEU A 31 -8.94 10.02 -4.63
C LEU A 31 -7.45 9.68 -4.80
N GLU A 32 -7.06 8.47 -4.40
CA GLU A 32 -5.69 7.98 -4.60
C GLU A 32 -5.37 8.01 -6.10
N GLY A 33 -4.25 8.59 -6.44
CA GLY A 33 -3.74 8.53 -7.80
C GLY A 33 -3.47 7.07 -8.18
N LYS A 34 -3.43 6.80 -9.48
CA LYS A 34 -3.12 5.47 -10.02
C LYS A 34 -1.86 4.85 -9.40
N ASN A 35 -0.89 5.69 -9.03
CA ASN A 35 0.41 5.31 -8.50
C ASN A 35 0.46 5.26 -6.96
N THR A 36 -0.60 5.65 -6.25
CA THR A 36 -0.65 5.65 -4.78
C THR A 36 -1.67 4.63 -4.26
N LYS A 37 -1.37 4.03 -3.13
CA LYS A 37 -2.25 3.08 -2.44
C LYS A 37 -2.03 3.16 -0.94
N ARG A 38 -3.12 3.13 -0.20
CA ARG A 38 -3.14 2.95 1.25
C ARG A 38 -3.87 1.65 1.56
N SER A 39 -3.28 0.81 2.39
CA SER A 39 -3.87 -0.49 2.75
C SER A 39 -3.42 -0.97 4.13
N GLY A 40 -4.10 -1.97 4.66
CA GLY A 40 -3.74 -2.60 5.92
C GLY A 40 -4.28 -4.02 6.02
N ILE A 41 -3.58 -4.84 6.79
CA ILE A 41 -3.91 -6.25 7.05
C ILE A 41 -3.56 -6.63 8.48
N THR A 42 -4.28 -7.57 9.04
CA THR A 42 -3.97 -8.19 10.33
C THR A 42 -3.56 -9.65 10.12
N LYS A 43 -2.47 -10.07 10.74
CA LYS A 43 -1.95 -11.43 10.70
C LYS A 43 -1.74 -12.00 12.09
N THR A 44 -2.00 -13.32 12.21
CA THR A 44 -1.79 -14.11 13.42
C THR A 44 -0.94 -15.35 13.11
N SER A 45 -0.09 -15.27 12.11
CA SER A 45 0.77 -16.36 11.61
C SER A 45 2.15 -15.81 11.28
N THR A 46 3.18 -16.60 11.51
CA THR A 46 4.57 -16.32 11.12
C THR A 46 4.86 -16.72 9.67
N SER A 47 3.88 -17.17 8.91
CA SER A 47 4.07 -17.52 7.50
C SER A 47 4.25 -16.27 6.65
N GLU A 48 5.19 -16.32 5.71
CA GLU A 48 5.37 -15.29 4.69
C GLU A 48 4.10 -15.14 3.86
N PHE A 49 3.74 -13.90 3.52
CA PHE A 49 2.59 -13.60 2.66
C PHE A 49 2.86 -12.38 1.77
N ASN A 50 2.10 -12.26 0.70
CA ASN A 50 2.14 -11.08 -0.16
C ASN A 50 1.44 -9.91 0.54
N LEU A 51 2.20 -8.89 0.91
CA LEU A 51 1.68 -7.66 1.49
C LEU A 51 1.05 -6.78 0.41
N ASP A 52 1.73 -6.66 -0.73
CA ASP A 52 1.27 -5.88 -1.87
C ASP A 52 1.82 -6.43 -3.19
N THR A 53 1.15 -6.09 -4.29
CA THR A 53 1.52 -6.46 -5.66
C THR A 53 1.29 -5.31 -6.63
N PHE A 54 2.12 -5.22 -7.67
CA PHE A 54 1.93 -4.30 -8.79
C PHE A 54 2.51 -4.87 -10.10
N ALA A 55 1.96 -4.43 -11.24
CA ALA A 55 2.36 -4.92 -12.55
C ALA A 55 3.77 -4.43 -12.93
N LYS A 56 4.69 -5.36 -13.22
CA LYS A 56 6.08 -5.06 -13.61
C LYS A 56 6.19 -4.33 -14.94
N ALA A 57 5.24 -4.52 -15.85
CA ALA A 57 5.24 -3.86 -17.16
C ALA A 57 4.83 -2.38 -17.08
N THR A 58 4.12 -1.99 -16.01
CA THR A 58 3.61 -0.62 -15.84
C THR A 58 4.49 0.22 -14.92
N TYR A 59 5.05 -0.39 -13.89
CA TYR A 59 5.79 0.32 -12.85
C TYR A 59 7.18 -0.26 -12.66
N ARG A 60 8.18 0.62 -12.51
CA ARG A 60 9.59 0.27 -12.36
C ARG A 60 10.04 0.18 -10.91
N ALA A 61 9.51 1.02 -10.06
CA ALA A 61 9.92 1.10 -8.67
C ALA A 61 8.73 1.41 -7.74
N ALA A 62 8.90 1.10 -6.46
CA ALA A 62 7.93 1.40 -5.41
C ALA A 62 8.62 1.91 -4.15
N ARG A 63 7.95 2.83 -3.46
CA ARG A 63 8.29 3.26 -2.11
C ARG A 63 7.10 3.00 -1.20
N TYR A 64 7.38 2.43 -0.05
CA TYR A 64 6.40 2.16 1.00
C TYR A 64 6.81 2.84 2.29
N ILE A 65 5.83 3.37 3.01
CA ILE A 65 5.93 3.67 4.44
C ILE A 65 5.06 2.63 5.13
N VAL A 66 5.67 1.82 5.99
CA VAL A 66 5.00 0.72 6.69
C VAL A 66 4.97 1.01 8.17
N ALA A 67 3.81 0.88 8.79
CA ALA A 67 3.61 0.98 10.23
C ALA A 67 2.92 -0.29 10.74
N MET A 68 3.47 -0.86 11.81
CA MET A 68 2.99 -2.10 12.41
C MET A 68 2.75 -1.92 13.90
N SER A 69 1.76 -2.65 14.42
CA SER A 69 1.48 -2.72 15.85
C SER A 69 1.08 -4.13 16.27
N GLU A 70 1.49 -4.52 17.47
CA GLU A 70 1.15 -5.79 18.11
C GLU A 70 0.99 -5.53 19.62
N GLY A 71 -0.25 -5.44 20.10
CA GLY A 71 -0.53 -4.98 21.46
C GLY A 71 0.01 -3.56 21.67
N THR A 72 0.97 -3.42 22.59
CA THR A 72 1.66 -2.14 22.87
C THR A 72 2.94 -1.94 22.08
N ASN A 73 3.39 -2.96 21.33
CA ASN A 73 4.61 -2.92 20.55
C ASN A 73 4.36 -2.22 19.21
N PHE A 74 5.38 -1.55 18.69
CA PHE A 74 5.31 -0.86 17.41
C PHE A 74 6.60 -1.05 16.59
N HIS A 75 6.44 -0.97 15.27
CA HIS A 75 7.52 -1.03 14.31
C HIS A 75 7.13 -0.24 13.06
N SER A 76 7.93 0.73 12.66
CA SER A 76 7.77 1.46 11.41
C SER A 76 9.05 1.43 10.60
N THR A 77 8.94 1.33 9.28
CA THR A 77 10.07 1.35 8.36
C THR A 77 9.66 1.89 7.00
N GLU A 78 10.62 2.48 6.30
CA GLU A 78 10.46 2.78 4.87
C GLU A 78 11.12 1.68 4.05
N ILE A 79 10.47 1.29 2.94
CA ILE A 79 10.97 0.29 2.02
C ILE A 79 10.98 0.90 0.62
N THR A 80 12.11 0.82 -0.04
CA THR A 80 12.23 1.15 -1.46
C THR A 80 12.64 -0.09 -2.21
N LEU A 81 11.98 -0.37 -3.32
CA LEU A 81 12.33 -1.44 -4.23
C LEU A 81 12.32 -0.99 -5.68
N ILE A 82 13.16 -1.64 -6.47
CA ILE A 82 13.25 -1.47 -7.92
C ILE A 82 13.47 -2.83 -8.57
N HIS A 83 13.03 -3.01 -9.80
CA HIS A 83 13.27 -4.24 -10.55
C HIS A 83 13.75 -3.95 -11.98
N ASP A 84 14.43 -4.92 -12.58
CA ASP A 84 14.88 -4.92 -13.99
C ASP A 84 13.96 -5.72 -14.93
N GLY A 85 12.86 -6.26 -14.41
CA GLY A 85 11.93 -7.16 -15.13
C GLY A 85 12.13 -8.64 -14.78
N SER A 86 13.27 -9.00 -14.22
CA SER A 86 13.65 -10.36 -13.82
C SER A 86 13.98 -10.48 -12.34
N THR A 87 14.62 -9.46 -11.78
CA THR A 87 15.10 -9.41 -10.39
C THR A 87 14.57 -8.17 -9.69
N VAL A 88 14.24 -8.29 -8.41
CA VAL A 88 13.89 -7.17 -7.52
C VAL A 88 15.04 -6.92 -6.56
N THR A 89 15.40 -5.66 -6.41
CA THR A 89 16.28 -5.18 -5.34
C THR A 89 15.47 -4.36 -4.36
N LEU A 90 15.59 -4.69 -3.07
CA LEU A 90 14.84 -4.05 -1.98
C LEU A 90 15.81 -3.55 -0.93
N THR A 91 15.50 -2.39 -0.34
CA THR A 91 16.15 -1.88 0.85
C THR A 91 15.12 -1.36 1.85
N SER A 92 15.38 -1.57 3.14
CA SER A 92 14.62 -0.99 4.25
C SER A 92 15.49 0.02 4.98
N TYR A 93 14.93 1.18 5.33
CA TYR A 93 15.63 2.25 6.03
C TYR A 93 14.67 3.04 6.93
N GLY A 94 15.19 3.96 7.73
CA GLY A 94 14.36 4.78 8.62
C GLY A 94 13.56 3.95 9.63
N THR A 95 14.11 2.82 10.09
CA THR A 95 13.41 1.90 10.98
C THR A 95 13.33 2.45 12.40
N LEU A 96 12.10 2.56 12.92
CA LEU A 96 11.77 2.95 14.29
C LEU A 96 10.96 1.81 14.90
N LYS A 97 11.44 1.21 15.99
CA LYS A 97 10.77 0.08 16.66
C LYS A 97 11.20 -0.08 18.10
N ASP A 98 10.32 -0.60 18.92
CA ASP A 98 10.66 -1.18 20.23
C ASP A 98 11.00 -2.66 20.08
N THR A 99 10.32 -3.37 19.16
CA THR A 99 10.62 -4.76 18.80
C THR A 99 10.40 -5.00 17.31
N THR A 100 11.02 -6.04 16.75
CA THR A 100 10.79 -6.44 15.36
C THR A 100 9.45 -7.16 15.24
N LEU A 101 8.49 -6.59 14.51
CA LEU A 101 7.17 -7.19 14.31
C LEU A 101 7.05 -7.94 12.98
N ALA A 102 7.83 -7.58 11.97
CA ALA A 102 7.94 -8.32 10.71
C ALA A 102 9.26 -8.03 9.99
N THR A 103 9.62 -8.93 9.07
CA THR A 103 10.66 -8.74 8.06
C THR A 103 10.04 -8.68 6.67
N PHE A 104 10.77 -8.10 5.72
CA PHE A 104 10.28 -7.88 4.37
C PHE A 104 11.22 -8.45 3.33
N ASP A 105 10.63 -8.96 2.24
CA ASP A 105 11.31 -9.45 1.04
C ASP A 105 10.49 -9.07 -0.19
N ALA A 106 11.06 -9.19 -1.38
CA ALA A 106 10.36 -8.94 -2.62
C ALA A 106 10.82 -9.89 -3.73
N ASP A 107 9.90 -10.25 -4.61
CA ASP A 107 10.17 -11.08 -5.77
C ASP A 107 9.30 -10.69 -6.97
N ILE A 108 9.55 -11.35 -8.11
CA ILE A 108 8.69 -11.31 -9.29
C ILE A 108 8.03 -12.68 -9.44
N SER A 109 6.71 -12.67 -9.61
CA SER A 109 5.94 -13.88 -9.92
C SER A 109 5.03 -13.60 -11.11
N GLY A 110 5.31 -14.25 -12.24
CA GLY A 110 4.61 -13.96 -13.50
C GLY A 110 4.82 -12.52 -13.95
N ASP A 111 3.75 -11.76 -14.05
CA ASP A 111 3.76 -10.36 -14.46
C ASP A 111 3.73 -9.37 -13.29
N ASP A 112 3.82 -9.87 -12.06
CA ASP A 112 3.70 -9.07 -10.85
C ASP A 112 5.01 -9.00 -10.06
N VAL A 113 5.33 -7.80 -9.60
CA VAL A 113 6.27 -7.56 -8.49
C VAL A 113 5.50 -7.67 -7.18
N ARG A 114 6.01 -8.47 -6.25
CA ARG A 114 5.38 -8.71 -4.94
C ARG A 114 6.28 -8.19 -3.81
N LEU A 115 5.73 -7.35 -2.95
CA LEU A 115 6.30 -7.08 -1.64
C LEU A 115 5.74 -8.11 -0.67
N LYS A 116 6.61 -8.84 0.01
CA LYS A 116 6.27 -9.89 0.96
C LYS A 116 6.62 -9.46 2.38
N ALA A 117 5.87 -9.97 3.34
CA ALA A 117 6.10 -9.75 4.76
C ALA A 117 6.02 -11.08 5.52
N THR A 118 6.91 -11.24 6.51
CA THR A 118 6.93 -12.37 7.43
C THR A 118 6.79 -11.83 8.85
N PRO A 119 5.61 -11.98 9.51
CA PRO A 119 5.43 -11.56 10.88
C PRO A 119 6.34 -12.33 11.84
N ALA A 120 6.80 -11.68 12.89
CA ALA A 120 7.74 -12.24 13.84
C ALA A 120 7.08 -13.17 14.89
N SER A 121 5.76 -13.06 15.07
CA SER A 121 5.01 -13.82 16.07
C SER A 121 3.66 -14.30 15.53
N THR A 122 2.98 -15.13 16.30
CA THR A 122 1.59 -15.56 16.06
C THR A 122 0.56 -14.66 16.73
N ASN A 123 0.98 -13.60 17.40
CA ASN A 123 0.07 -12.60 17.97
C ASN A 123 -0.60 -11.79 16.85
N SER A 124 -1.66 -11.08 17.20
CA SER A 124 -2.37 -10.24 16.23
C SER A 124 -1.51 -9.03 15.86
N THR A 125 -0.79 -9.16 14.75
CA THR A 125 0.04 -8.08 14.17
C THR A 125 -0.75 -7.34 13.10
N VAL A 126 -0.99 -6.06 13.32
CA VAL A 126 -1.60 -5.15 12.35
C VAL A 126 -0.49 -4.50 11.53
N ILE A 127 -0.56 -4.62 10.21
CA ILE A 127 0.39 -4.02 9.26
C ILE A 127 -0.39 -3.06 8.37
N LYS A 128 0.01 -1.79 8.35
CA LYS A 128 -0.54 -0.76 7.48
C LYS A 128 0.57 -0.17 6.63
N PHE A 129 0.24 0.24 5.40
CA PHE A 129 1.22 0.89 4.53
C PHE A 129 0.58 1.92 3.61
N ASP A 130 1.38 2.91 3.28
CA ASP A 130 1.18 3.82 2.16
C ASP A 130 2.22 3.50 1.09
N ARG A 131 1.79 3.38 -0.17
CA ARG A 131 2.67 3.08 -1.31
C ARG A 131 2.61 4.17 -2.36
N THR A 132 3.76 4.49 -2.94
CA THR A 132 3.89 5.26 -4.18
C THR A 132 4.64 4.45 -5.21
N LEU A 133 4.14 4.40 -6.45
CA LEU A 133 4.76 3.73 -7.60
C LEU A 133 5.39 4.74 -8.54
N VAL A 134 6.46 4.33 -9.20
CA VAL A 134 7.13 5.05 -10.28
C VAL A 134 6.95 4.26 -11.56
N ASP A 135 6.50 4.91 -12.62
CA ASP A 135 6.25 4.30 -13.94
C ASP A 135 7.53 3.72 -14.56
N ALA A 136 7.36 2.70 -15.42
CA ALA A 136 8.46 2.02 -16.11
C ALA A 136 8.97 2.80 -17.33
#